data_e3fd232ff3234f2face5186378323501
#
_entry.id   e3fd232ff3234f2face5186378323501
#
_cell.length_a   1.000
_cell.length_b   1.000
_cell.length_c   1.000
_cell.angle_alpha   90.00
_cell.angle_beta   90.00
_cell.angle_gamma   90.00
#
_symmetry.space_group_name_H-M   'P 1'
#
loop_
_entity.id
_entity.type
_entity.pdbx_description
1 polymer ?
#
loop_
_entity_poly.entity_id
_entity_poly.type
_entity_poly.pdbx_seq_one_letter_code
_entity_poly.pdbx_strand_id
1 'polypeptide(L)'
;FDHAENAAAVKTIFGAKIIVHRSEADFLNSGDSPLPQGTIFPTRWLIRLFGASLQRRFLYRPAAGDLLVDQWLDLLDFGFSATVLHLPGHSSGSLSLIVENEIALVGDTLFGVIRGSVRPPFADDTALLVRSWRRLLDTGCRVFLPGHGRPIGRDLLQSQYERYRPRELRRPFEKQS
;
A
#
# COMPACT_ATOMS: atom_id res chain seq x y z
N PHE A 1 9.99 4.05 5.60
CA PHE A 1 11.41 4.31 5.27
C PHE A 1 11.91 3.34 4.20
N ASP A 2 11.72 2.05 4.33
CA ASP A 2 12.23 1.00 3.43
C ASP A 2 11.65 1.04 1.99
N HIS A 3 10.57 1.78 1.77
CA HIS A 3 10.03 2.06 0.45
C HIS A 3 10.46 3.42 -0.13
N ALA A 4 10.94 4.34 0.69
CA ALA A 4 11.22 5.73 0.29
C ALA A 4 12.70 6.14 0.40
N GLU A 5 13.55 5.38 1.12
CA GLU A 5 14.93 5.79 1.43
C GLU A 5 15.79 6.06 0.18
N ASN A 6 15.52 5.36 -0.91
CA ASN A 6 16.26 5.52 -2.16
C ASN A 6 15.61 6.51 -3.15
N ALA A 7 14.45 7.10 -2.83
CA ALA A 7 13.70 7.97 -3.74
C ALA A 7 14.54 9.16 -4.23
N ALA A 8 15.23 9.84 -3.30
CA ALA A 8 16.11 10.96 -3.63
C ALA A 8 17.28 10.55 -4.54
N ALA A 9 17.85 9.37 -4.32
CA ALA A 9 18.97 8.86 -5.13
C ALA A 9 18.50 8.50 -6.54
N VAL A 10 17.39 7.76 -6.66
CA VAL A 10 16.78 7.39 -7.95
C VAL A 10 16.42 8.63 -8.76
N LYS A 11 15.80 9.63 -8.12
CA LYS A 11 15.47 10.91 -8.76
C LYS A 11 16.72 11.61 -9.28
N THR A 12 17.79 11.66 -8.49
CA THR A 12 19.02 12.35 -8.86
C THR A 12 19.80 11.63 -9.99
N ILE A 13 19.87 10.30 -9.93
CA ILE A 13 20.68 9.51 -10.87
C ILE A 13 19.99 9.34 -12.22
N PHE A 14 18.67 9.09 -12.19
CA PHE A 14 17.92 8.72 -13.39
C PHE A 14 16.99 9.84 -13.89
N GLY A 15 16.89 10.97 -13.20
CA GLY A 15 15.90 12.00 -13.53
C GLY A 15 14.46 11.53 -13.38
N ALA A 16 14.23 10.44 -12.61
CA ALA A 16 12.93 9.86 -12.44
C ALA A 16 12.00 10.80 -11.67
N LYS A 17 10.73 10.85 -12.09
CA LYS A 17 9.69 11.57 -11.35
C LYS A 17 9.16 10.73 -10.21
N ILE A 18 8.92 11.36 -9.07
CA ILE A 18 8.35 10.73 -7.89
C ILE A 18 6.84 10.99 -7.87
N ILE A 19 6.05 9.92 -7.85
CA ILE A 19 4.61 9.96 -7.63
C ILE A 19 4.36 9.64 -6.17
N VAL A 20 3.62 10.51 -5.48
CA VAL A 20 3.28 10.34 -4.06
C VAL A 20 1.84 10.76 -3.81
N HIS A 21 1.17 10.12 -2.85
CA HIS A 21 -0.14 10.60 -2.41
C HIS A 21 -0.01 11.92 -1.66
N ARG A 22 -0.96 12.83 -1.86
CA ARG A 22 -0.92 14.18 -1.26
C ARG A 22 -0.73 14.17 0.26
N SER A 23 -1.37 13.22 0.97
CA SER A 23 -1.27 13.11 2.43
C SER A 23 0.11 12.69 2.94
N GLU A 24 1.00 12.19 2.08
CA GLU A 24 2.34 11.73 2.46
C GLU A 24 3.47 12.58 1.86
N ALA A 25 3.12 13.60 1.07
CA ALA A 25 4.09 14.46 0.44
C ALA A 25 5.01 15.17 1.46
N ASP A 26 4.46 15.62 2.59
CA ASP A 26 5.24 16.29 3.64
C ASP A 26 6.19 15.32 4.36
N PHE A 27 5.79 14.06 4.53
CA PHE A 27 6.67 13.04 5.10
C PHE A 27 7.85 12.74 4.18
N LEU A 28 7.60 12.63 2.87
CA LEU A 28 8.65 12.45 1.88
C LEU A 28 9.58 13.68 1.82
N ASN A 29 9.03 14.89 1.89
CA ASN A 29 9.77 16.14 1.89
C ASN A 29 10.64 16.33 3.14
N SER A 30 10.22 15.79 4.28
CA SER A 30 10.98 15.86 5.53
C SER A 30 11.97 14.70 5.69
N GLY A 31 11.76 13.58 4.98
CA GLY A 31 12.50 12.34 5.20
C GLY A 31 12.15 11.64 6.52
N ASP A 32 10.99 11.95 7.09
CA ASP A 32 10.49 11.40 8.35
C ASP A 32 9.04 10.95 8.18
N SER A 33 8.84 9.65 8.04
CA SER A 33 7.51 9.05 7.91
C SER A 33 7.10 8.40 9.23
N PRO A 34 5.85 8.58 9.67
CA PRO A 34 5.35 7.89 10.85
C PRO A 34 5.39 6.37 10.67
N LEU A 35 5.69 5.65 11.74
CA LEU A 35 5.63 4.20 11.71
C LEU A 35 4.18 3.73 11.81
N PRO A 36 3.73 2.84 10.92
CA PRO A 36 2.38 2.29 10.97
C PRO A 36 2.14 1.50 12.27
N GLN A 37 0.88 1.44 12.69
CA GLN A 37 0.51 0.69 13.88
C GLN A 37 0.67 -0.82 13.67
N GLY A 38 1.00 -1.57 14.74
CA GLY A 38 1.04 -3.02 14.70
C GLY A 38 -0.36 -3.64 14.50
N THR A 39 -0.49 -4.61 13.61
CA THR A 39 -1.75 -5.33 13.34
C THR A 39 -1.92 -6.59 14.18
N ILE A 40 -0.83 -7.15 14.71
CA ILE A 40 -0.80 -8.33 15.55
C ILE A 40 -0.20 -8.00 16.91
N PHE A 41 -0.46 -8.85 17.93
CA PHE A 41 -0.06 -8.58 19.31
C PHE A 41 1.43 -8.22 19.47
N PRO A 42 2.41 -8.98 18.91
CA PRO A 42 3.82 -8.64 19.07
C PRO A 42 4.19 -7.27 18.46
N THR A 43 3.66 -6.93 17.28
CA THR A 43 3.98 -5.66 16.62
C THR A 43 3.32 -4.47 17.30
N ARG A 44 2.13 -4.64 17.88
CA ARG A 44 1.48 -3.61 18.72
C ARG A 44 2.32 -3.26 19.93
N TRP A 45 2.84 -4.28 20.63
CA TRP A 45 3.72 -4.10 21.78
C TRP A 45 5.04 -3.44 21.38
N LEU A 46 5.64 -3.86 20.26
CA LEU A 46 6.87 -3.29 19.73
C LEU A 46 6.72 -1.78 19.48
N ILE A 47 5.68 -1.39 18.73
CA ILE A 47 5.43 0.03 18.42
C ILE A 47 5.08 0.82 19.68
N ARG A 48 4.29 0.26 20.59
CA ARG A 48 3.91 0.95 21.84
C ARG A 48 5.11 1.25 22.74
N LEU A 49 6.08 0.33 22.82
CA LEU A 49 7.22 0.46 23.73
C LEU A 49 8.40 1.20 23.08
N PHE A 50 8.61 1.03 21.79
CA PHE A 50 9.83 1.48 21.11
C PHE A 50 9.58 2.39 19.92
N GLY A 51 8.32 2.70 19.57
CA GLY A 51 7.96 3.41 18.35
C GLY A 51 8.73 4.73 18.15
N ALA A 52 8.79 5.57 19.19
CA ALA A 52 9.51 6.84 19.11
C ALA A 52 11.04 6.67 18.91
N SER A 53 11.62 5.63 19.48
CA SER A 53 13.05 5.32 19.30
C SER A 53 13.32 4.72 17.92
N LEU A 54 12.42 3.87 17.44
CA LEU A 54 12.51 3.26 16.10
C LEU A 54 12.34 4.32 15.02
N GLN A 55 11.38 5.23 15.14
CA GLN A 55 11.17 6.29 14.16
C GLN A 55 12.42 7.14 13.93
N ARG A 56 13.16 7.50 14.98
CA ARG A 56 14.42 8.23 14.87
C ARG A 56 15.51 7.49 14.10
N ARG A 57 15.46 6.17 14.04
CA ARG A 57 16.43 5.33 13.31
C ARG A 57 16.06 5.14 11.84
N PHE A 58 14.82 5.47 11.47
CA PHE A 58 14.28 5.23 10.13
C PHE A 58 14.11 6.51 9.32
N LEU A 59 14.85 7.56 9.69
CA LEU A 59 14.96 8.76 8.86
C LEU A 59 15.68 8.43 7.55
N TYR A 60 15.23 9.05 6.47
CA TYR A 60 15.80 8.86 5.13
C TYR A 60 16.05 10.21 4.45
N ARG A 61 16.75 10.18 3.31
CA ARG A 61 17.07 11.39 2.56
C ARG A 61 15.79 12.03 2.01
N PRO A 62 15.50 13.31 2.35
CA PRO A 62 14.33 14.01 1.82
C PRO A 62 14.27 14.03 0.30
N ALA A 63 13.06 13.91 -0.24
CA ALA A 63 12.79 14.03 -1.67
C ALA A 63 11.44 14.72 -1.89
N ALA A 64 11.36 15.60 -2.90
CA ALA A 64 10.10 16.21 -3.27
C ALA A 64 9.34 15.31 -4.26
N GLY A 65 8.05 15.10 -4.00
CA GLY A 65 7.13 14.49 -4.95
C GLY A 65 6.92 15.40 -6.16
N ASP A 66 6.99 14.86 -7.36
CA ASP A 66 6.76 15.61 -8.61
C ASP A 66 5.30 15.58 -9.04
N LEU A 67 4.61 14.47 -8.76
CA LEU A 67 3.20 14.28 -9.08
C LEU A 67 2.44 13.88 -7.81
N LEU A 68 1.44 14.66 -7.44
CA LEU A 68 0.60 14.41 -6.27
C LEU A 68 -0.68 13.72 -6.72
N VAL A 69 -0.97 12.56 -6.11
CA VAL A 69 -2.18 11.77 -6.39
C VAL A 69 -3.14 11.90 -5.21
N ASP A 70 -4.44 12.02 -5.51
CA ASP A 70 -5.51 12.00 -4.49
C ASP A 70 -6.28 10.67 -4.51
N GLN A 71 -6.72 10.20 -5.68
CA GLN A 71 -7.50 8.96 -5.81
C GLN A 71 -6.88 7.99 -6.82
N TRP A 72 -6.54 8.49 -8.00
CA TRP A 72 -5.92 7.72 -9.07
C TRP A 72 -5.19 8.66 -10.03
N LEU A 73 -4.27 8.10 -10.82
CA LEU A 73 -3.55 8.80 -11.88
C LEU A 73 -3.32 7.82 -13.04
N ASP A 74 -3.82 8.17 -14.21
CA ASP A 74 -3.50 7.45 -15.45
C ASP A 74 -2.08 7.81 -15.91
N LEU A 75 -1.30 6.83 -16.27
CA LEU A 75 0.05 7.02 -16.75
C LEU A 75 0.17 6.92 -18.29
N LEU A 76 -0.94 6.82 -18.99
CA LEU A 76 -0.95 6.73 -20.46
C LEU A 76 -0.28 7.94 -21.11
N ASP A 77 -0.54 9.15 -20.62
CA ASP A 77 0.09 10.39 -21.09
C ASP A 77 1.62 10.43 -20.85
N PHE A 78 2.12 9.58 -19.96
CA PHE A 78 3.55 9.37 -19.71
C PHE A 78 4.14 8.20 -20.52
N GLY A 79 3.34 7.56 -21.37
CA GLY A 79 3.75 6.44 -22.21
C GLY A 79 3.67 5.07 -21.55
N PHE A 80 2.96 4.93 -20.42
CA PHE A 80 2.79 3.66 -19.70
C PHE A 80 1.33 3.23 -19.69
N SER A 81 1.05 1.98 -20.11
CA SER A 81 -0.28 1.36 -19.96
C SER A 81 -0.50 0.92 -18.51
N ALA A 82 -0.61 1.90 -17.62
CA ALA A 82 -0.71 1.68 -16.19
C ALA A 82 -1.47 2.81 -15.48
N THR A 83 -2.07 2.48 -14.33
CA THR A 83 -2.78 3.43 -13.47
C THR A 83 -2.27 3.33 -12.04
N VAL A 84 -1.94 4.48 -11.44
CA VAL A 84 -1.69 4.58 -9.99
C VAL A 84 -3.03 4.67 -9.28
N LEU A 85 -3.25 3.85 -8.27
CA LEU A 85 -4.49 3.79 -7.50
C LEU A 85 -4.20 3.99 -6.02
N HIS A 86 -4.92 4.92 -5.38
CA HIS A 86 -4.86 5.13 -3.94
C HIS A 86 -5.59 4.00 -3.20
N LEU A 87 -4.86 3.25 -2.38
CA LEU A 87 -5.35 2.09 -1.63
C LEU A 87 -4.93 2.19 -0.16
N PRO A 88 -5.57 3.08 0.60
CA PRO A 88 -5.18 3.37 1.97
C PRO A 88 -5.45 2.23 2.94
N GLY A 89 -4.80 2.31 4.11
CA GLY A 89 -5.01 1.39 5.22
C GLY A 89 -3.72 0.85 5.82
N HIS A 90 -2.69 0.50 5.02
CA HIS A 90 -1.35 0.31 5.56
C HIS A 90 -0.79 1.65 6.04
N SER A 91 -0.80 2.65 5.19
CA SER A 91 -0.66 4.07 5.53
C SER A 91 -1.81 4.87 4.91
N SER A 92 -1.92 6.15 5.26
CA SER A 92 -2.97 7.03 4.73
C SER A 92 -2.83 7.29 3.24
N GLY A 93 -1.63 7.26 2.69
CA GLY A 93 -1.32 7.55 1.29
C GLY A 93 -0.78 6.36 0.51
N SER A 94 -1.02 5.12 0.94
CA SER A 94 -0.59 3.93 0.21
C SER A 94 -1.08 3.95 -1.24
N LEU A 95 -0.17 3.85 -2.20
CA LEU A 95 -0.42 3.78 -3.63
C LEU A 95 -0.10 2.39 -4.17
N SER A 96 -0.83 1.98 -5.21
CA SER A 96 -0.53 0.78 -5.98
C SER A 96 -0.49 1.12 -7.47
N LEU A 97 0.39 0.45 -8.22
CA LEU A 97 0.48 0.58 -9.67
C LEU A 97 -0.20 -0.62 -10.34
N ILE A 98 -1.24 -0.35 -11.11
CA ILE A 98 -1.99 -1.33 -11.88
C ILE A 98 -1.46 -1.32 -13.30
N VAL A 99 -0.90 -2.44 -13.76
CA VAL A 99 -0.29 -2.56 -15.09
C VAL A 99 -1.18 -3.44 -15.96
N GLU A 100 -1.68 -2.89 -17.06
CA GLU A 100 -2.48 -3.59 -18.08
C GLU A 100 -3.70 -4.34 -17.54
N ASN A 101 -4.17 -4.01 -16.33
CA ASN A 101 -5.20 -4.75 -15.58
C ASN A 101 -4.87 -6.23 -15.33
N GLU A 102 -3.61 -6.61 -15.42
CA GLU A 102 -3.15 -7.98 -15.19
C GLU A 102 -2.30 -8.12 -13.92
N ILE A 103 -1.40 -7.17 -13.69
CA ILE A 103 -0.46 -7.17 -12.57
C ILE A 103 -0.63 -5.89 -11.76
N ALA A 104 -0.61 -6.02 -10.44
CA ALA A 104 -0.58 -4.87 -9.54
C ALA A 104 0.67 -4.89 -8.64
N LEU A 105 1.46 -3.81 -8.65
CA LEU A 105 2.51 -3.57 -7.66
C LEU A 105 1.84 -2.87 -6.48
N VAL A 106 1.75 -3.54 -5.34
CA VAL A 106 0.81 -3.14 -4.29
C VAL A 106 1.49 -2.64 -3.00
N GLY A 107 2.83 -2.57 -2.98
CA GLY A 107 3.56 -2.20 -1.76
C GLY A 107 3.09 -3.03 -0.57
N ASP A 108 2.90 -2.38 0.58
CA ASP A 108 2.46 -3.03 1.81
C ASP A 108 0.94 -3.04 2.02
N THR A 109 0.17 -2.74 0.97
CA THR A 109 -1.27 -3.05 0.95
C THR A 109 -1.50 -4.57 1.08
N LEU A 110 -0.54 -5.36 0.59
CA LEU A 110 -0.46 -6.82 0.80
C LEU A 110 0.93 -7.22 1.28
N PHE A 111 1.02 -8.38 1.95
CA PHE A 111 2.26 -8.89 2.52
C PHE A 111 2.44 -10.38 2.17
N GLY A 112 3.47 -10.70 1.39
CA GLY A 112 3.68 -12.04 0.82
C GLY A 112 4.65 -12.94 1.60
N VAL A 113 5.07 -12.55 2.81
CA VAL A 113 6.06 -13.31 3.61
C VAL A 113 5.44 -14.54 4.27
N ILE A 114 4.21 -14.43 4.77
CA ILE A 114 3.54 -15.52 5.49
C ILE A 114 2.70 -16.33 4.51
N ARG A 115 3.05 -17.60 4.32
CA ARG A 115 2.31 -18.49 3.41
C ARG A 115 0.84 -18.60 3.83
N GLY A 116 -0.08 -18.42 2.88
CA GLY A 116 -1.52 -18.47 3.13
C GLY A 116 -2.12 -17.22 3.79
N SER A 117 -1.33 -16.16 3.98
CA SER A 117 -1.79 -14.87 4.46
C SER A 117 -1.33 -13.77 3.52
N VAL A 118 -2.13 -12.71 3.42
CA VAL A 118 -1.77 -11.47 2.70
C VAL A 118 -1.70 -10.27 3.65
N ARG A 119 -1.92 -10.49 4.94
CA ARG A 119 -2.05 -9.42 5.93
C ARG A 119 -0.67 -8.89 6.34
N PRO A 120 -0.41 -7.58 6.20
CA PRO A 120 0.82 -6.98 6.70
C PRO A 120 0.85 -6.96 8.23
N PRO A 121 2.04 -7.07 8.85
CA PRO A 121 2.22 -7.01 10.30
C PRO A 121 1.98 -5.62 10.88
N PHE A 122 1.96 -4.59 10.04
CA PHE A 122 1.70 -3.20 10.38
C PHE A 122 0.66 -2.60 9.45
N ALA A 123 -0.26 -1.79 9.97
CA ALA A 123 -1.22 -0.98 9.22
C ALA A 123 -1.89 0.02 10.15
N ASP A 124 -2.15 1.23 9.68
CA ASP A 124 -2.82 2.29 10.45
C ASP A 124 -4.30 1.98 10.63
N ASP A 125 -4.96 1.49 9.58
CA ASP A 125 -6.38 1.10 9.61
C ASP A 125 -6.60 -0.23 8.88
N THR A 126 -6.80 -1.29 9.66
CA THR A 126 -7.02 -2.63 9.11
C THR A 126 -8.38 -2.79 8.42
N ALA A 127 -9.40 -2.02 8.82
CA ALA A 127 -10.71 -2.08 8.17
C ALA A 127 -10.66 -1.42 6.79
N LEU A 128 -9.98 -0.27 6.70
CA LEU A 128 -9.74 0.44 5.45
C LEU A 128 -8.84 -0.39 4.53
N LEU A 129 -7.80 -1.04 5.06
CA LEU A 129 -6.93 -1.95 4.33
C LEU A 129 -7.73 -3.08 3.65
N VAL A 130 -8.67 -3.70 4.37
CA VAL A 130 -9.52 -4.76 3.80
C VAL A 130 -10.46 -4.21 2.71
N ARG A 131 -10.93 -2.97 2.83
CA ARG A 131 -11.67 -2.29 1.75
C ARG A 131 -10.77 -2.05 0.52
N SER A 132 -9.51 -1.70 0.72
CA SER A 132 -8.53 -1.57 -0.35
C SER A 132 -8.26 -2.90 -1.06
N TRP A 133 -8.28 -4.05 -0.37
CA TRP A 133 -8.23 -5.37 -0.99
C TRP A 133 -9.40 -5.62 -1.94
N ARG A 134 -10.62 -5.15 -1.59
CA ARG A 134 -11.76 -5.23 -2.50
C ARG A 134 -11.50 -4.45 -3.78
N ARG A 135 -11.00 -3.22 -3.65
CA ARG A 135 -10.66 -2.39 -4.81
C ARG A 135 -9.58 -3.04 -5.69
N LEU A 136 -8.58 -3.70 -5.10
CA LEU A 136 -7.60 -4.50 -5.85
C LEU A 136 -8.27 -5.65 -6.62
N LEU A 137 -9.19 -6.37 -6.00
CA LEU A 137 -9.96 -7.41 -6.67
C LEU A 137 -10.82 -6.85 -7.81
N ASP A 138 -11.33 -5.65 -7.70
CA ASP A 138 -12.15 -5.01 -8.73
C ASP A 138 -11.33 -4.56 -9.96
N THR A 139 -9.98 -4.46 -9.88
CA THR A 139 -9.12 -4.13 -11.02
C THR A 139 -9.03 -5.22 -12.09
N GLY A 140 -9.42 -6.45 -11.77
CA GLY A 140 -9.24 -7.59 -12.67
C GLY A 140 -7.86 -8.25 -12.62
N CYS A 141 -6.86 -7.65 -11.96
CA CYS A 141 -5.51 -8.19 -11.87
C CYS A 141 -5.49 -9.62 -11.33
N ARG A 142 -4.59 -10.42 -11.89
CA ARG A 142 -4.41 -11.83 -11.52
C ARG A 142 -3.27 -12.04 -10.53
N VAL A 143 -2.26 -11.18 -10.59
CA VAL A 143 -1.04 -11.26 -9.79
C VAL A 143 -0.82 -9.93 -9.06
N PHE A 144 -0.53 -10.03 -7.78
CA PHE A 144 -0.21 -8.89 -6.91
C PHE A 144 1.22 -9.03 -6.40
N LEU A 145 2.03 -7.99 -6.62
CA LEU A 145 3.44 -7.93 -6.22
C LEU A 145 3.55 -7.03 -4.98
N PRO A 146 3.66 -7.61 -3.78
CA PRO A 146 3.83 -6.85 -2.55
C PRO A 146 5.25 -6.31 -2.41
N GLY A 147 5.44 -5.30 -1.55
CA GLY A 147 6.75 -4.79 -1.19
C GLY A 147 7.64 -5.85 -0.52
N HIS A 148 7.02 -6.79 0.20
CA HIS A 148 7.72 -7.84 0.93
C HIS A 148 7.17 -9.23 0.62
N GLY A 149 8.09 -10.17 0.32
CA GLY A 149 7.78 -11.59 0.18
C GLY A 149 7.50 -12.02 -1.25
N ARG A 150 6.54 -12.94 -1.43
CA ARG A 150 6.27 -13.62 -2.71
C ARG A 150 5.09 -12.97 -3.44
N PRO A 151 5.03 -13.08 -4.77
CA PRO A 151 3.82 -12.76 -5.51
C PRO A 151 2.58 -13.45 -4.92
N ILE A 152 1.46 -12.76 -4.94
CA ILE A 152 0.18 -13.21 -4.41
C ILE A 152 -0.78 -13.39 -5.58
N GLY A 153 -1.34 -14.59 -5.72
CA GLY A 153 -2.37 -14.86 -6.71
C GLY A 153 -3.74 -14.34 -6.25
N ARG A 154 -4.61 -14.07 -7.22
CA ARG A 154 -5.96 -13.55 -7.01
C ARG A 154 -6.79 -14.40 -6.06
N ASP A 155 -6.73 -15.75 -6.19
CA ASP A 155 -7.51 -16.66 -5.35
C ASP A 155 -7.17 -16.54 -3.87
N LEU A 156 -5.86 -16.37 -3.56
CA LEU A 156 -5.43 -16.15 -2.19
C LEU A 156 -5.97 -14.80 -1.66
N LEU A 157 -5.85 -13.73 -2.43
CA LEU A 157 -6.39 -12.42 -2.03
C LEU A 157 -7.91 -12.49 -1.84
N GLN A 158 -8.64 -13.14 -2.75
CA GLN A 158 -10.09 -13.31 -2.64
C GLN A 158 -10.46 -14.05 -1.35
N SER A 159 -9.79 -15.18 -1.05
CA SER A 159 -10.05 -15.96 0.15
C SER A 159 -9.79 -15.18 1.44
N GLN A 160 -8.72 -14.38 1.45
CA GLN A 160 -8.38 -13.53 2.60
C GLN A 160 -9.35 -12.36 2.74
N TYR A 161 -9.79 -11.74 1.63
CA TYR A 161 -10.83 -10.72 1.67
C TYR A 161 -12.13 -11.28 2.26
N GLU A 162 -12.62 -12.45 1.80
CA GLU A 162 -13.81 -13.08 2.33
C GLU A 162 -13.71 -13.38 3.84
N ARG A 163 -12.53 -13.76 4.30
CA ARG A 163 -12.26 -14.03 5.72
C ARG A 163 -12.33 -12.77 6.59
N TYR A 164 -11.80 -11.64 6.09
CA TYR A 164 -11.63 -10.42 6.87
C TYR A 164 -12.63 -9.30 6.56
N ARG A 165 -13.44 -9.43 5.50
CA ARG A 165 -14.41 -8.40 5.14
C ARG A 165 -15.36 -8.08 6.31
N PRO A 166 -15.72 -6.81 6.50
CA PRO A 166 -16.66 -6.37 7.52
C PRO A 166 -18.00 -7.12 7.43
N ARG A 167 -18.65 -7.38 8.56
CA ARG A 167 -19.93 -8.10 8.61
C ARG A 167 -21.03 -7.43 7.79
N GLU A 168 -21.01 -6.10 7.71
CA GLU A 168 -21.93 -5.30 6.91
C GLU A 168 -21.84 -5.60 5.40
N LEU A 169 -20.66 -5.99 4.91
CA LEU A 169 -20.42 -6.39 3.53
C LEU A 169 -20.62 -7.89 3.29
N ARG A 170 -21.05 -8.65 4.31
CA ARG A 170 -21.31 -10.11 4.21
C ARG A 170 -22.73 -10.43 3.77
N ARG A 171 -23.66 -9.46 3.75
CA ARG A 171 -25.02 -9.69 3.27
C ARG A 171 -25.01 -9.84 1.74
N PRO A 172 -25.64 -10.88 1.17
CA PRO A 172 -25.91 -10.93 -0.25
C PRO A 172 -26.71 -9.69 -0.64
N PHE A 173 -26.48 -9.15 -1.82
CA PHE A 173 -27.39 -8.19 -2.42
C PHE A 173 -28.78 -8.85 -2.47
N GLU A 174 -29.68 -8.46 -1.61
CA GLU A 174 -31.10 -8.75 -1.83
C GLU A 174 -31.46 -8.07 -3.15
N LYS A 175 -31.76 -8.87 -4.16
CA LYS A 175 -32.35 -8.37 -5.40
C LYS A 175 -33.64 -7.68 -5.00
N GLN A 176 -33.65 -6.35 -5.10
CA GLN A 176 -34.89 -5.61 -5.08
C GLN A 176 -35.67 -6.07 -6.33
N SER A 177 -36.72 -6.86 -6.07
CA SER A 177 -37.73 -7.27 -7.04
C SER A 177 -38.70 -6.12 -7.28
#